data_e77be5c64b1301f38eae6e215f564df9
#
_entry.id   e77be5c64b1301f38eae6e215f564df9
#
_cell.length_a   1.000
_cell.length_b   1.000
_cell.length_c   1.000
_cell.angle_alpha   90.00
_cell.angle_beta   90.00
_cell.angle_gamma   90.00
#
_symmetry.space_group_name_H-M   'P 1'
#
loop_
_entity.id
_entity.type
_entity.pdbx_description
1 polymer ?
#
loop_
_entity_poly.entity_id
_entity_poly.type
_entity_poly.pdbx_seq_one_letter_code
_entity_poly.pdbx_strand_id
1 'polypeptide(L)'
;MPDVCVHAAFGREVRSGLSAGAAERIREEPYTFALFGPDLWFMYQPWKRREGRGRRMHTTRTGEFLTALVHQAKESRHQEEMFSYLAGFLCHYALDAETHPYIIHMTEEKTHFPRGHMSFEHTLDRLEMERAGVWGERHPVTDHYYPKVRLPACMKEDIDAVFYRVYGWRNCWRALNASGPRYRLCYRFLENPWGIFTRLARKTGHAALRSMAYATSHFEGADVENRKRLEWAHSHDPSERSTAEFGELREKARVNALEMIEMAWRYIFLSEGSEEALSRRIGSRSYLSGLDENDPRNRAVSFLLPPKKEERTQRK
;
A
#
# COMPACT_ATOMS: atom_id res chain seq x y z
N MET A 1 1.79 5.70 2.07
CA MET A 1 1.34 4.70 1.06
C MET A 1 0.32 5.38 0.18
N PRO A 2 0.43 5.32 -1.16
CA PRO A 2 -0.73 5.65 -1.96
C PRO A 2 -1.93 4.99 -1.32
N ASP A 3 -3.03 5.72 -1.15
CA ASP A 3 -4.13 5.18 -0.35
C ASP A 3 -5.03 4.26 -1.19
N VAL A 4 -6.16 3.91 -0.70
CA VAL A 4 -7.06 2.85 -1.19
C VAL A 4 -7.39 2.97 -2.67
N CYS A 5 -7.71 4.18 -3.16
CA CYS A 5 -8.17 4.35 -4.54
C CYS A 5 -7.05 4.13 -5.55
N VAL A 6 -5.85 4.66 -5.26
CA VAL A 6 -4.70 4.51 -6.14
C VAL A 6 -4.26 3.04 -6.21
N HIS A 7 -4.21 2.30 -5.07
CA HIS A 7 -3.89 0.87 -5.09
C HIS A 7 -4.91 0.04 -5.86
N ALA A 8 -6.20 0.29 -5.64
CA ALA A 8 -7.24 -0.45 -6.32
C ALA A 8 -7.27 -0.18 -7.84
N ALA A 9 -7.10 1.08 -8.24
CA ALA A 9 -7.03 1.46 -9.66
C ALA A 9 -5.78 0.86 -10.31
N PHE A 10 -4.62 0.95 -9.66
CA PHE A 10 -3.38 0.35 -10.12
C PHE A 10 -3.49 -1.17 -10.31
N GLY A 11 -4.09 -1.87 -9.35
CA GLY A 11 -4.33 -3.31 -9.49
C GLY A 11 -5.21 -3.65 -10.69
N ARG A 12 -6.27 -2.86 -10.99
CA ARG A 12 -7.09 -3.04 -12.18
C ARG A 12 -6.29 -2.83 -13.48
N GLU A 13 -5.43 -1.82 -13.52
CA GLU A 13 -4.55 -1.56 -14.67
C GLU A 13 -3.55 -2.70 -14.89
N VAL A 14 -2.90 -3.18 -13.81
CA VAL A 14 -1.99 -4.33 -13.91
C VAL A 14 -2.71 -5.55 -14.42
N ARG A 15 -3.89 -5.89 -13.83
CA ARG A 15 -4.67 -7.05 -14.27
C ARG A 15 -5.06 -6.98 -15.74
N SER A 16 -5.44 -5.81 -16.23
CA SER A 16 -5.80 -5.63 -17.65
C SER A 16 -4.60 -5.77 -18.61
N GLY A 17 -3.39 -5.64 -18.11
CA GLY A 17 -2.15 -5.80 -18.88
C GLY A 17 -1.55 -7.20 -18.80
N LEU A 18 -2.11 -8.13 -18.03
CA LEU A 18 -1.64 -9.51 -17.94
C LEU A 18 -1.92 -10.27 -19.25
N SER A 19 -1.11 -11.28 -19.52
CA SER A 19 -1.41 -12.27 -20.56
C SER A 19 -2.75 -12.97 -20.29
N ALA A 20 -3.42 -13.44 -21.32
CA ALA A 20 -4.70 -14.14 -21.17
C ALA A 20 -4.57 -15.33 -20.19
N GLY A 21 -3.48 -16.10 -20.27
CA GLY A 21 -3.25 -17.24 -19.38
C GLY A 21 -3.09 -16.85 -17.93
N ALA A 22 -2.37 -15.77 -17.63
CA ALA A 22 -2.24 -15.26 -16.26
C ALA A 22 -3.57 -14.66 -15.76
N ALA A 23 -4.24 -13.86 -16.59
CA ALA A 23 -5.49 -13.19 -16.23
C ALA A 23 -6.64 -14.18 -15.91
N GLU A 24 -6.74 -15.31 -16.62
CA GLU A 24 -7.72 -16.38 -16.37
C GLU A 24 -7.55 -17.05 -15.01
N ARG A 25 -6.33 -17.05 -14.45
CA ARG A 25 -6.02 -17.63 -13.14
C ARG A 25 -6.32 -16.67 -11.99
N ILE A 26 -6.62 -15.40 -12.27
CA ILE A 26 -6.93 -14.43 -11.21
C ILE A 26 -8.35 -14.63 -10.67
N ARG A 27 -8.45 -14.95 -9.39
CA ARG A 27 -9.69 -14.97 -8.60
C ARG A 27 -9.89 -13.60 -7.96
N GLU A 28 -11.05 -12.99 -8.19
CA GLU A 28 -11.35 -11.59 -7.84
C GLU A 28 -11.14 -11.27 -6.35
N GLU A 29 -11.74 -12.09 -5.46
CA GLU A 29 -11.71 -11.79 -4.02
C GLU A 29 -10.31 -11.78 -3.41
N PRO A 30 -9.46 -12.83 -3.56
CA PRO A 30 -8.12 -12.81 -2.99
C PRO A 30 -7.21 -11.78 -3.66
N TYR A 31 -7.37 -11.54 -4.97
CA TYR A 31 -6.62 -10.50 -5.68
C TYR A 31 -6.92 -9.12 -5.13
N THR A 32 -8.20 -8.74 -5.12
CA THR A 32 -8.65 -7.43 -4.63
C THR A 32 -8.30 -7.23 -3.16
N PHE A 33 -8.46 -8.27 -2.33
CA PHE A 33 -8.07 -8.21 -0.93
C PHE A 33 -6.57 -7.92 -0.76
N ALA A 34 -5.73 -8.54 -1.57
CA ALA A 34 -4.28 -8.42 -1.49
C ALA A 34 -3.73 -7.10 -2.06
N LEU A 35 -4.50 -6.35 -2.86
CA LEU A 35 -4.12 -5.02 -3.32
C LEU A 35 -3.85 -4.04 -2.16
N PHE A 36 -4.41 -4.30 -0.98
CA PHE A 36 -4.16 -3.51 0.22
C PHE A 36 -3.01 -4.07 1.08
N GLY A 37 -2.38 -5.14 0.63
CA GLY A 37 -1.13 -5.68 1.14
C GLY A 37 -0.98 -5.65 2.66
N PRO A 38 0.14 -5.10 3.15
CA PRO A 38 0.40 -5.01 4.59
C PRO A 38 -0.44 -3.98 5.32
N ASP A 39 -1.18 -3.09 4.61
CA ASP A 39 -1.97 -2.01 5.23
C ASP A 39 -3.10 -2.52 6.10
N LEU A 40 -3.68 -3.65 5.73
CA LEU A 40 -4.73 -4.29 6.51
C LEU A 40 -4.29 -4.59 7.94
N TRP A 41 -2.99 -4.78 8.16
CA TRP A 41 -2.44 -5.03 9.48
C TRP A 41 -2.43 -3.81 10.40
N PHE A 42 -2.54 -2.58 9.87
CA PHE A 42 -2.72 -1.39 10.71
C PHE A 42 -4.04 -1.41 11.48
N MET A 43 -5.06 -2.14 10.97
CA MET A 43 -6.36 -2.31 11.64
C MET A 43 -6.42 -3.54 12.54
N TYR A 44 -5.37 -4.36 12.60
CA TYR A 44 -5.34 -5.54 13.47
C TYR A 44 -5.22 -5.17 14.95
N GLN A 45 -4.27 -4.29 15.29
CA GLN A 45 -4.05 -3.74 16.63
C GLN A 45 -3.63 -2.27 16.51
N PRO A 46 -4.56 -1.36 16.20
CA PRO A 46 -4.23 0.01 15.84
C PRO A 46 -3.53 0.80 16.96
N TRP A 47 -3.69 0.37 18.22
CA TRP A 47 -2.99 0.94 19.38
C TRP A 47 -1.50 0.55 19.48
N LYS A 48 -1.06 -0.50 18.77
CA LYS A 48 0.33 -0.97 18.72
C LYS A 48 1.09 -0.48 17.47
N ARG A 49 0.80 0.69 16.97
CA ARG A 49 1.36 1.21 15.71
C ARG A 49 2.90 1.16 15.62
N ARG A 50 3.62 1.36 16.74
CA ARG A 50 5.11 1.32 16.73
C ARG A 50 5.69 -0.07 16.48
N GLU A 51 5.04 -1.10 17.00
CA GLU A 51 5.47 -2.49 16.94
C GLU A 51 4.53 -3.34 16.09
N GLY A 52 3.60 -2.67 15.40
CA GLY A 52 2.53 -3.31 14.66
C GLY A 52 3.02 -4.11 13.46
N ARG A 53 2.25 -5.15 13.12
CA ARG A 53 2.52 -6.06 12.00
C ARG A 53 2.61 -5.30 10.66
N GLY A 54 1.75 -4.32 10.43
CA GLY A 54 1.77 -3.49 9.23
C GLY A 54 3.13 -2.84 9.02
N ARG A 55 3.61 -2.08 10.02
CA ARG A 55 4.95 -1.45 9.95
C ARG A 55 6.06 -2.45 9.67
N ARG A 56 6.06 -3.58 10.39
CA ARG A 56 7.10 -4.61 10.22
C ARG A 56 7.14 -5.14 8.79
N MET A 57 5.98 -5.38 8.19
CA MET A 57 5.90 -5.86 6.82
C MET A 57 6.36 -4.84 5.78
N HIS A 58 6.26 -3.54 6.06
CA HIS A 58 6.73 -2.51 5.13
C HIS A 58 8.26 -2.34 5.13
N THR A 59 8.94 -2.82 6.17
CA THR A 59 10.35 -2.46 6.37
C THR A 59 11.28 -3.64 6.59
N THR A 60 10.76 -4.84 6.82
CA THR A 60 11.60 -6.00 7.16
C THR A 60 11.05 -7.30 6.59
N ARG A 61 11.95 -8.15 6.10
CA ARG A 61 11.66 -9.48 5.54
C ARG A 61 10.68 -9.42 4.37
N THR A 62 10.76 -8.38 3.58
CA THR A 62 9.83 -8.12 2.47
C THR A 62 9.99 -9.17 1.38
N GLY A 63 11.21 -9.39 0.89
CA GLY A 63 11.51 -10.41 -0.10
C GLY A 63 11.27 -11.83 0.41
N GLU A 64 11.63 -12.11 1.66
CA GLU A 64 11.38 -13.42 2.27
C GLU A 64 9.88 -13.74 2.32
N PHE A 65 9.05 -12.73 2.64
CA PHE A 65 7.60 -12.91 2.67
C PHE A 65 7.04 -13.19 1.26
N LEU A 66 7.45 -12.42 0.26
CA LEU A 66 6.98 -12.60 -1.11
C LEU A 66 7.47 -13.94 -1.70
N THR A 67 8.71 -14.35 -1.42
CA THR A 67 9.22 -15.68 -1.80
C THR A 67 8.44 -16.80 -1.12
N ALA A 68 8.12 -16.65 0.17
CA ALA A 68 7.29 -17.63 0.86
C ALA A 68 5.87 -17.73 0.29
N LEU A 69 5.30 -16.61 -0.20
CA LEU A 69 4.02 -16.62 -0.94
C LEU A 69 4.14 -17.36 -2.27
N VAL A 70 5.23 -17.13 -3.03
CA VAL A 70 5.49 -17.86 -4.29
C VAL A 70 5.55 -19.35 -4.04
N HIS A 71 6.37 -19.76 -3.08
CA HIS A 71 6.51 -21.16 -2.69
C HIS A 71 5.15 -21.77 -2.31
N GLN A 72 4.42 -21.10 -1.41
CA GLN A 72 3.12 -21.61 -0.94
C GLN A 72 2.08 -21.67 -2.07
N ALA A 73 2.09 -20.71 -3.02
CA ALA A 73 1.19 -20.74 -4.17
C ALA A 73 1.48 -21.92 -5.11
N LYS A 74 2.75 -22.31 -5.26
CA LYS A 74 3.15 -23.49 -6.05
C LYS A 74 2.70 -24.81 -5.39
N GLU A 75 2.84 -24.93 -4.08
CA GLU A 75 2.55 -26.14 -3.32
C GLU A 75 1.08 -26.28 -2.89
N SER A 76 0.31 -25.19 -2.95
CA SER A 76 -1.09 -25.18 -2.50
C SER A 76 -2.00 -26.05 -3.38
N ARG A 77 -2.99 -26.66 -2.75
CA ARG A 77 -4.14 -27.27 -3.46
C ARG A 77 -5.09 -26.23 -4.05
N HIS A 78 -4.93 -24.97 -3.64
CA HIS A 78 -5.72 -23.80 -4.04
C HIS A 78 -4.81 -22.79 -4.76
N GLN A 79 -4.11 -23.28 -5.80
CA GLN A 79 -3.09 -22.51 -6.51
C GLN A 79 -3.62 -21.19 -7.07
N GLU A 80 -4.84 -21.17 -7.61
CA GLU A 80 -5.41 -19.97 -8.22
C GLU A 80 -5.72 -18.88 -7.18
N GLU A 81 -6.28 -19.26 -6.04
CA GLU A 81 -6.54 -18.35 -4.93
C GLU A 81 -5.23 -17.80 -4.35
N MET A 82 -4.23 -18.65 -4.14
CA MET A 82 -2.94 -18.24 -3.61
C MET A 82 -2.13 -17.42 -4.61
N PHE A 83 -2.18 -17.76 -5.91
CA PHE A 83 -1.60 -16.94 -6.99
C PHE A 83 -2.26 -15.57 -7.06
N SER A 84 -3.58 -15.51 -6.95
CA SER A 84 -4.32 -14.25 -6.96
C SER A 84 -3.96 -13.35 -5.80
N TYR A 85 -3.81 -13.93 -4.61
CA TYR A 85 -3.33 -13.21 -3.43
C TYR A 85 -1.89 -12.71 -3.61
N LEU A 86 -0.99 -13.56 -4.14
CA LEU A 86 0.37 -13.17 -4.48
C LEU A 86 0.37 -12.03 -5.51
N ALA A 87 -0.39 -12.13 -6.59
CA ALA A 87 -0.46 -11.13 -7.64
C ALA A 87 -0.93 -9.77 -7.12
N GLY A 88 -2.00 -9.73 -6.31
CA GLY A 88 -2.45 -8.50 -5.67
C GLY A 88 -1.40 -7.91 -4.72
N PHE A 89 -0.69 -8.77 -3.97
CA PHE A 89 0.37 -8.33 -3.08
C PHE A 89 1.60 -7.79 -3.83
N LEU A 90 1.94 -8.37 -4.98
CA LEU A 90 2.99 -7.86 -5.88
C LEU A 90 2.62 -6.51 -6.48
N CYS A 91 1.34 -6.27 -6.78
CA CYS A 91 0.87 -4.94 -7.19
C CYS A 91 1.13 -3.90 -6.08
N HIS A 92 0.72 -4.19 -4.85
CA HIS A 92 0.97 -3.30 -3.72
C HIS A 92 2.46 -3.02 -3.53
N TYR A 93 3.28 -4.07 -3.49
CA TYR A 93 4.73 -3.99 -3.34
C TYR A 93 5.39 -3.12 -4.42
N ALA A 94 5.04 -3.35 -5.69
CA ALA A 94 5.62 -2.61 -6.80
C ALA A 94 5.28 -1.12 -6.74
N LEU A 95 4.00 -0.79 -6.45
CA LEU A 95 3.56 0.60 -6.39
C LEU A 95 4.24 1.34 -5.24
N ASP A 96 4.21 0.78 -4.05
CA ASP A 96 4.80 1.40 -2.88
C ASP A 96 6.29 1.64 -3.04
N ALA A 97 7.04 0.61 -3.45
CA ALA A 97 8.49 0.71 -3.58
C ALA A 97 8.94 1.76 -4.63
N GLU A 98 8.12 2.07 -5.63
CA GLU A 98 8.42 3.09 -6.63
C GLU A 98 7.92 4.48 -6.25
N THR A 99 6.79 4.60 -5.55
CA THR A 99 6.15 5.91 -5.33
C THR A 99 6.45 6.54 -3.98
N HIS A 100 6.71 5.75 -2.94
CA HIS A 100 6.98 6.29 -1.60
C HIS A 100 8.20 7.19 -1.49
N PRO A 101 9.34 6.94 -2.18
CA PRO A 101 10.45 7.88 -2.10
C PRO A 101 10.04 9.30 -2.48
N TYR A 102 9.19 9.45 -3.49
CA TYR A 102 8.61 10.72 -3.91
C TYR A 102 7.64 11.28 -2.85
N ILE A 103 6.65 10.48 -2.41
CA ILE A 103 5.64 10.91 -1.45
C ILE A 103 6.28 11.35 -0.13
N ILE A 104 7.26 10.58 0.37
CA ILE A 104 7.99 10.91 1.59
C ILE A 104 8.77 12.20 1.41
N HIS A 105 9.49 12.37 0.28
CA HIS A 105 10.19 13.61 -0.01
C HIS A 105 9.25 14.82 0.04
N MET A 106 8.09 14.72 -0.63
CA MET A 106 7.12 15.82 -0.70
C MET A 106 6.47 16.16 0.65
N THR A 107 6.49 15.24 1.60
CA THR A 107 5.76 15.37 2.89
C THR A 107 6.65 15.46 4.13
N GLU A 108 7.97 15.46 3.96
CA GLU A 108 8.91 15.67 5.06
C GLU A 108 8.90 17.12 5.58
N GLU A 109 9.40 17.32 6.80
CA GLU A 109 9.26 18.56 7.57
C GLU A 109 9.83 19.81 6.89
N LYS A 110 10.77 19.66 5.95
CA LYS A 110 11.45 20.75 5.25
C LYS A 110 11.04 20.91 3.79
N THR A 111 9.95 20.26 3.38
CA THR A 111 9.51 20.21 1.99
C THR A 111 8.19 20.93 1.75
N HIS A 112 7.59 20.73 0.57
CA HIS A 112 6.41 21.46 0.11
C HIS A 112 5.14 21.21 0.95
N PHE A 113 5.01 20.00 1.57
CA PHE A 113 3.81 19.59 2.30
C PHE A 113 4.15 19.00 3.68
N PRO A 114 4.81 19.75 4.58
CA PRO A 114 5.35 19.21 5.81
C PRO A 114 4.26 18.55 6.69
N ARG A 115 4.56 17.34 7.18
CA ARG A 115 3.64 16.52 8.02
C ARG A 115 2.31 16.17 7.36
N GLY A 116 2.22 16.31 6.04
CA GLY A 116 1.00 16.12 5.27
C GLY A 116 0.84 14.75 4.62
N HIS A 117 1.58 13.72 5.02
CA HIS A 117 1.65 12.42 4.34
C HIS A 117 0.26 11.85 4.02
N MET A 118 -0.59 11.65 5.01
CA MET A 118 -1.95 11.14 4.81
C MET A 118 -2.80 12.06 3.92
N SER A 119 -2.71 13.39 4.10
CA SER A 119 -3.46 14.34 3.25
C SER A 119 -2.96 14.33 1.81
N PHE A 120 -1.68 14.10 1.60
CA PHE A 120 -1.09 13.99 0.27
C PHE A 120 -1.63 12.76 -0.47
N GLU A 121 -1.66 11.64 0.20
CA GLU A 121 -2.20 10.38 -0.31
C GLU A 121 -3.70 10.47 -0.58
N HIS A 122 -4.47 11.04 0.35
CA HIS A 122 -5.90 11.32 0.12
C HIS A 122 -6.13 12.26 -1.07
N THR A 123 -5.17 13.16 -1.36
CA THR A 123 -5.28 14.03 -2.55
C THR A 123 -5.03 13.24 -3.83
N LEU A 124 -4.07 12.33 -3.84
CA LEU A 124 -3.87 11.40 -4.97
C LEU A 124 -5.10 10.52 -5.19
N ASP A 125 -5.67 9.98 -4.12
CA ASP A 125 -6.92 9.20 -4.17
C ASP A 125 -8.10 10.03 -4.71
N ARG A 126 -8.21 11.30 -4.30
CA ARG A 126 -9.23 12.20 -4.82
C ARG A 126 -9.08 12.40 -6.33
N LEU A 127 -7.86 12.64 -6.82
CA LEU A 127 -7.60 12.77 -8.25
C LEU A 127 -7.98 11.50 -9.02
N GLU A 128 -7.76 10.33 -8.44
CA GLU A 128 -8.18 9.06 -9.00
C GLU A 128 -9.71 8.96 -9.10
N MET A 129 -10.43 9.35 -8.04
CA MET A 129 -11.90 9.38 -8.02
C MET A 129 -12.47 10.42 -9.00
N GLU A 130 -11.83 11.59 -9.15
CA GLU A 130 -12.20 12.61 -10.13
C GLU A 130 -12.06 12.10 -11.57
N ARG A 131 -10.96 11.39 -11.88
CA ARG A 131 -10.76 10.74 -13.19
C ARG A 131 -11.79 9.67 -13.50
N ALA A 132 -12.19 8.93 -12.47
CA ALA A 132 -13.22 7.90 -12.58
C ALA A 132 -14.66 8.48 -12.59
N GLY A 133 -14.84 9.79 -12.37
CA GLY A 133 -16.16 10.45 -12.33
C GLY A 133 -17.02 10.12 -11.11
N VAL A 134 -16.41 9.56 -10.05
CA VAL A 134 -17.14 9.14 -8.83
C VAL A 134 -16.93 10.09 -7.64
N TRP A 135 -16.05 11.10 -7.79
CA TRP A 135 -15.87 12.12 -6.76
C TRP A 135 -17.16 12.92 -6.55
N GLY A 136 -17.56 13.08 -5.31
CA GLY A 136 -18.84 13.74 -4.95
C GLY A 136 -19.96 12.76 -4.62
N GLU A 137 -19.82 11.48 -4.91
CA GLU A 137 -20.72 10.46 -4.40
C GLU A 137 -20.63 10.36 -2.86
N ARG A 138 -21.60 9.69 -2.24
CA ARG A 138 -21.67 9.61 -0.78
C ARG A 138 -20.54 8.80 -0.16
N HIS A 139 -20.16 7.72 -0.81
CA HIS A 139 -19.14 6.76 -0.35
C HIS A 139 -18.26 6.27 -1.49
N PRO A 140 -17.56 7.16 -2.22
CA PRO A 140 -16.87 6.81 -3.45
C PRO A 140 -15.72 5.79 -3.21
N VAL A 141 -14.98 5.92 -2.11
CA VAL A 141 -13.88 5.00 -1.78
C VAL A 141 -14.41 3.59 -1.52
N THR A 142 -15.36 3.48 -0.59
CA THR A 142 -15.82 2.16 -0.14
C THR A 142 -16.78 1.47 -1.10
N ASP A 143 -17.41 2.19 -2.01
CA ASP A 143 -18.33 1.61 -2.97
C ASP A 143 -17.64 1.25 -4.30
N HIS A 144 -16.58 1.97 -4.72
CA HIS A 144 -15.89 1.73 -5.99
C HIS A 144 -14.49 1.11 -5.86
N TYR A 145 -13.77 1.37 -4.75
CA TYR A 145 -12.36 0.97 -4.62
C TYR A 145 -12.12 -0.06 -3.52
N TYR A 146 -12.94 -0.10 -2.48
CA TYR A 146 -12.81 -1.08 -1.41
C TYR A 146 -14.08 -1.93 -1.24
N PRO A 147 -14.32 -2.92 -2.12
CA PRO A 147 -15.51 -3.77 -2.03
C PRO A 147 -15.49 -4.63 -0.77
N LYS A 148 -16.62 -5.28 -0.47
CA LYS A 148 -16.74 -6.23 0.63
C LYS A 148 -16.12 -7.57 0.25
N VAL A 149 -14.79 -7.66 0.31
CA VAL A 149 -14.05 -8.89 -0.01
C VAL A 149 -13.47 -9.54 1.24
N ARG A 150 -13.29 -10.85 1.18
CA ARG A 150 -12.68 -11.67 2.23
C ARG A 150 -11.79 -12.72 1.60
N LEU A 151 -10.80 -13.17 2.37
CA LEU A 151 -10.03 -14.34 1.96
C LEU A 151 -10.89 -15.60 2.11
N PRO A 152 -11.02 -16.40 1.06
CA PRO A 152 -11.74 -17.69 1.08
C PRO A 152 -11.27 -18.60 2.21
N ALA A 153 -12.17 -19.43 2.73
CA ALA A 153 -11.85 -20.34 3.84
C ALA A 153 -10.80 -21.40 3.46
N CYS A 154 -10.77 -21.81 2.20
CA CYS A 154 -9.80 -22.75 1.66
C CYS A 154 -8.34 -22.28 1.79
N MET A 155 -8.09 -20.97 1.77
CA MET A 155 -6.76 -20.37 1.91
C MET A 155 -6.23 -20.32 3.35
N LYS A 156 -7.02 -20.74 4.35
CA LYS A 156 -6.69 -20.54 5.77
C LYS A 156 -5.34 -21.13 6.16
N GLU A 157 -5.11 -22.38 5.80
CA GLU A 157 -3.88 -23.10 6.16
C GLU A 157 -2.67 -22.50 5.45
N ASP A 158 -2.80 -22.18 4.16
CA ASP A 158 -1.75 -21.60 3.35
C ASP A 158 -1.33 -20.22 3.87
N ILE A 159 -2.29 -19.32 4.12
CA ILE A 159 -2.01 -18.00 4.68
C ILE A 159 -1.36 -18.10 6.07
N ASP A 160 -1.90 -18.94 6.95
CA ASP A 160 -1.33 -19.12 8.29
C ASP A 160 0.10 -19.70 8.21
N ALA A 161 0.38 -20.62 7.27
CA ALA A 161 1.71 -21.20 7.06
C ALA A 161 2.74 -20.17 6.60
N VAL A 162 2.40 -19.32 5.62
CA VAL A 162 3.29 -18.26 5.13
C VAL A 162 3.66 -17.27 6.24
N PHE A 163 2.68 -16.73 6.95
CA PHE A 163 2.94 -15.79 8.02
C PHE A 163 3.69 -16.42 9.21
N TYR A 164 3.45 -17.68 9.50
CA TYR A 164 4.18 -18.39 10.55
C TYR A 164 5.64 -18.61 10.15
N ARG A 165 5.89 -19.07 8.92
CA ARG A 165 7.25 -19.31 8.39
C ARG A 165 8.11 -18.03 8.47
N VAL A 166 7.57 -16.88 8.07
CA VAL A 166 8.35 -15.66 7.94
C VAL A 166 8.42 -14.87 9.26
N TYR A 167 7.30 -14.71 9.94
CA TYR A 167 7.20 -13.80 11.09
C TYR A 167 6.92 -14.52 12.41
N GLY A 168 6.65 -15.84 12.42
CA GLY A 168 6.20 -16.59 13.59
C GLY A 168 4.76 -16.23 14.03
N TRP A 169 3.96 -15.58 13.17
CA TRP A 169 2.61 -15.17 13.52
C TRP A 169 1.60 -16.29 13.26
N ARG A 170 0.64 -16.42 14.17
CA ARG A 170 -0.42 -17.43 14.10
C ARG A 170 -1.79 -16.78 13.88
N ASN A 171 -2.74 -17.54 13.35
CA ASN A 171 -4.12 -17.15 13.09
C ASN A 171 -4.23 -15.91 12.18
N CYS A 172 -3.34 -15.79 11.20
CA CYS A 172 -3.24 -14.63 10.33
C CYS A 172 -4.42 -14.53 9.37
N TRP A 173 -4.90 -15.63 8.81
CA TRP A 173 -6.11 -15.64 8.00
C TRP A 173 -7.31 -15.03 8.75
N ARG A 174 -7.54 -15.45 10.01
CA ARG A 174 -8.63 -14.90 10.85
C ARG A 174 -8.41 -13.42 11.16
N ALA A 175 -7.17 -13.03 11.45
CA ALA A 175 -6.81 -11.65 11.75
C ALA A 175 -7.04 -10.72 10.54
N LEU A 176 -6.62 -11.13 9.33
CA LEU A 176 -6.82 -10.40 8.09
C LEU A 176 -8.30 -10.26 7.75
N ASN A 177 -9.06 -11.36 7.83
CA ASN A 177 -10.51 -11.33 7.60
C ASN A 177 -11.28 -10.48 8.63
N ALA A 178 -10.73 -10.27 9.83
CA ALA A 178 -11.26 -9.34 10.81
C ALA A 178 -10.80 -7.89 10.54
N SER A 179 -9.60 -7.70 9.98
CA SER A 179 -9.05 -6.37 9.69
C SER A 179 -9.69 -5.73 8.47
N GLY A 180 -10.00 -6.48 7.42
CA GLY A 180 -10.62 -5.98 6.21
C GLY A 180 -11.91 -5.18 6.45
N PRO A 181 -12.93 -5.72 7.13
CA PRO A 181 -14.14 -4.97 7.46
C PRO A 181 -13.88 -3.75 8.35
N ARG A 182 -12.91 -3.80 9.26
CA ARG A 182 -12.53 -2.64 10.10
C ARG A 182 -11.88 -1.54 9.28
N TYR A 183 -11.00 -1.94 8.34
CA TYR A 183 -10.38 -1.02 7.39
C TYR A 183 -11.46 -0.32 6.55
N ARG A 184 -12.40 -1.09 5.96
CA ARG A 184 -13.55 -0.54 5.23
C ARG A 184 -14.38 0.42 6.09
N LEU A 185 -14.69 0.06 7.33
CA LEU A 185 -15.44 0.93 8.24
C LEU A 185 -14.69 2.22 8.55
N CYS A 186 -13.37 2.15 8.74
CA CYS A 186 -12.52 3.32 8.94
C CYS A 186 -12.64 4.28 7.75
N TYR A 187 -12.47 3.78 6.51
CA TYR A 187 -12.59 4.61 5.31
C TYR A 187 -13.99 5.18 5.13
N ARG A 188 -15.02 4.44 5.45
CA ARG A 188 -16.39 4.95 5.41
C ARG A 188 -16.61 6.14 6.36
N PHE A 189 -15.89 6.20 7.47
CA PHE A 189 -15.83 7.38 8.33
C PHE A 189 -14.97 8.50 7.71
N LEU A 190 -13.83 8.18 7.13
CA LEU A 190 -12.92 9.16 6.53
C LEU A 190 -13.51 9.85 5.28
N GLU A 191 -14.40 9.19 4.56
CA GLU A 191 -15.19 9.79 3.48
C GLU A 191 -16.03 10.97 3.94
N ASN A 192 -16.39 11.01 5.25
CA ASN A 192 -17.06 12.13 5.92
C ASN A 192 -18.30 12.68 5.19
N PRO A 193 -19.25 11.83 4.74
CA PRO A 193 -20.36 12.21 3.85
C PRO A 193 -21.30 13.28 4.43
N TRP A 194 -21.31 13.44 5.75
CA TRP A 194 -22.10 14.48 6.45
C TRP A 194 -21.28 15.70 6.88
N GLY A 195 -20.01 15.78 6.53
CA GLY A 195 -19.13 16.89 6.88
C GLY A 195 -18.90 17.06 8.40
N ILE A 196 -19.09 16.00 9.20
CA ILE A 196 -18.96 16.05 10.67
C ILE A 196 -17.53 16.39 11.07
N PHE A 197 -16.54 15.70 10.48
CA PHE A 197 -15.12 15.96 10.76
C PHE A 197 -14.72 17.37 10.33
N THR A 198 -15.21 17.83 9.18
CA THR A 198 -14.95 19.21 8.68
C THR A 198 -15.52 20.26 9.64
N ARG A 199 -16.76 20.06 10.13
CA ARG A 199 -17.38 20.97 11.10
C ARG A 199 -16.66 20.95 12.44
N LEU A 200 -16.29 19.76 12.93
CA LEU A 200 -15.56 19.61 14.19
C LEU A 200 -14.15 20.19 14.10
N ALA A 201 -13.43 19.94 13.03
CA ALA A 201 -12.11 20.50 12.78
C ALA A 201 -12.13 22.03 12.71
N ARG A 202 -13.17 22.60 12.06
CA ARG A 202 -13.36 24.05 12.00
C ARG A 202 -13.64 24.65 13.37
N LYS A 203 -14.46 23.96 14.19
CA LYS A 203 -14.81 24.40 15.55
C LYS A 203 -13.66 24.31 16.54
N THR A 204 -12.83 23.27 16.42
CA THR A 204 -11.76 22.96 17.40
C THR A 204 -10.38 23.43 16.96
N GLY A 205 -10.20 23.81 15.69
CA GLY A 205 -8.88 24.13 15.13
C GLY A 205 -7.94 22.94 14.98
N HIS A 206 -8.40 21.70 15.23
CA HIS A 206 -7.57 20.50 15.17
C HIS A 206 -7.18 20.13 13.74
N ALA A 207 -5.93 20.42 13.38
CA ALA A 207 -5.35 20.11 12.07
C ALA A 207 -5.42 18.60 11.73
N ALA A 208 -5.21 17.72 12.71
CA ALA A 208 -5.28 16.28 12.51
C ALA A 208 -6.66 15.79 12.02
N LEU A 209 -7.75 16.37 12.50
CA LEU A 209 -9.11 16.02 12.03
C LEU A 209 -9.34 16.47 10.58
N ARG A 210 -8.68 17.55 10.16
CA ARG A 210 -8.77 18.04 8.78
C ARG A 210 -8.00 17.15 7.82
N SER A 211 -6.81 16.66 8.23
CA SER A 211 -5.97 15.79 7.41
C SER A 211 -6.51 14.37 7.24
N MET A 212 -7.41 13.92 8.12
CA MET A 212 -7.99 12.57 8.07
C MET A 212 -9.16 12.42 7.09
N ALA A 213 -9.85 13.52 6.74
CA ALA A 213 -11.03 13.43 5.89
C ALA A 213 -10.72 13.76 4.42
N TYR A 214 -11.15 12.91 3.51
CA TYR A 214 -11.00 13.13 2.06
C TYR A 214 -11.56 14.50 1.61
N ALA A 215 -12.72 14.87 2.14
CA ALA A 215 -13.40 16.12 1.78
C ALA A 215 -12.67 17.41 2.21
N THR A 216 -11.62 17.32 3.01
CA THR A 216 -10.87 18.46 3.53
C THR A 216 -9.41 18.47 3.09
N SER A 217 -9.11 17.88 1.93
CA SER A 217 -7.78 17.90 1.35
C SER A 217 -7.16 19.30 1.42
N HIS A 218 -6.04 19.43 2.13
CA HIS A 218 -5.30 20.69 2.28
C HIS A 218 -4.56 21.10 1.01
N PHE A 219 -4.52 20.24 0.02
CA PHE A 219 -3.69 20.38 -1.17
C PHE A 219 -4.53 20.60 -2.42
N GLU A 220 -5.76 21.12 -2.27
CA GLU A 220 -6.59 21.48 -3.41
C GLU A 220 -5.86 22.48 -4.31
N GLY A 221 -5.73 22.14 -5.60
CA GLY A 221 -4.97 22.92 -6.58
C GLY A 221 -3.44 22.78 -6.49
N ALA A 222 -2.91 21.99 -5.54
CA ALA A 222 -1.48 21.71 -5.46
C ALA A 222 -1.07 20.67 -6.50
N ASP A 223 0.16 20.78 -7.00
CA ASP A 223 0.74 19.81 -7.95
C ASP A 223 1.31 18.58 -7.24
N VAL A 224 0.42 17.78 -6.68
CA VAL A 224 0.82 16.54 -5.98
C VAL A 224 1.31 15.44 -6.92
N GLU A 225 1.10 15.58 -8.22
CA GLU A 225 1.58 14.65 -9.24
C GLU A 225 2.90 15.07 -9.87
N ASN A 226 3.47 16.22 -9.48
CA ASN A 226 4.68 16.81 -10.07
C ASN A 226 4.58 17.06 -11.59
N ARG A 227 3.42 17.49 -12.10
CA ARG A 227 3.23 17.77 -13.53
C ARG A 227 4.11 18.93 -14.02
N LYS A 228 4.55 19.79 -13.11
CA LYS A 228 5.51 20.86 -13.39
C LYS A 228 6.96 20.39 -13.44
N ARG A 229 7.18 19.10 -13.23
CA ARG A 229 8.51 18.48 -13.27
C ARG A 229 9.55 19.16 -12.38
N LEU A 230 9.13 19.59 -11.19
CA LEU A 230 10.04 20.13 -10.19
C LEU A 230 11.01 19.03 -9.74
N GLU A 231 12.27 19.40 -9.54
CA GLU A 231 13.26 18.45 -9.04
C GLU A 231 12.93 18.04 -7.60
N TRP A 232 13.01 16.75 -7.36
CA TRP A 232 12.91 16.17 -6.03
C TRP A 232 14.05 15.18 -5.78
N ALA A 233 14.42 15.00 -4.51
CA ALA A 233 15.46 14.06 -4.11
C ALA A 233 14.83 12.78 -3.57
N HIS A 234 15.49 11.66 -3.80
CA HIS A 234 15.09 10.40 -3.18
C HIS A 234 15.12 10.54 -1.64
N SER A 235 14.03 10.16 -0.97
CA SER A 235 13.85 10.40 0.47
C SER A 235 14.94 9.80 1.38
N HIS A 236 15.59 8.73 0.92
CA HIS A 236 16.64 8.01 1.66
C HIS A 236 18.03 8.14 1.01
N ASP A 237 18.12 8.75 -0.15
CA ASP A 237 19.37 9.09 -0.84
C ASP A 237 19.29 10.48 -1.47
N PRO A 238 19.64 11.54 -0.74
CA PRO A 238 19.56 12.90 -1.26
C PRO A 238 20.44 13.19 -2.47
N SER A 239 21.37 12.31 -2.82
CA SER A 239 22.21 12.44 -4.02
C SER A 239 21.47 11.97 -5.28
N GLU A 240 20.46 11.12 -5.15
CA GLU A 240 19.61 10.67 -6.22
C GLU A 240 18.50 11.71 -6.47
N ARG A 241 18.57 12.40 -7.61
CA ARG A 241 17.63 13.45 -8.02
C ARG A 241 16.77 12.97 -9.17
N SER A 242 15.52 13.43 -9.18
CA SER A 242 14.55 13.11 -10.22
C SER A 242 13.60 14.29 -10.48
N THR A 243 13.07 14.35 -11.68
CA THR A 243 11.96 15.25 -12.06
C THR A 243 10.72 14.44 -12.47
N ALA A 244 10.74 13.15 -12.19
CA ALA A 244 9.67 12.25 -12.58
C ALA A 244 8.32 12.68 -12.01
N GLU A 245 7.28 12.56 -12.82
CA GLU A 245 5.90 12.71 -12.42
C GLU A 245 5.42 11.44 -11.69
N PHE A 246 4.41 11.58 -10.83
CA PHE A 246 3.79 10.43 -10.15
C PHE A 246 3.30 9.37 -11.16
N GLY A 247 2.77 9.79 -12.31
CA GLY A 247 2.36 8.91 -13.39
C GLY A 247 3.49 8.06 -13.97
N GLU A 248 4.69 8.62 -14.10
CA GLU A 248 5.89 7.89 -14.58
C GLU A 248 6.36 6.86 -13.54
N LEU A 249 6.32 7.19 -12.25
CA LEU A 249 6.64 6.25 -11.17
C LEU A 249 5.61 5.11 -11.13
N ARG A 250 4.32 5.43 -11.29
CA ARG A 250 3.24 4.44 -11.38
C ARG A 250 3.42 3.51 -12.58
N GLU A 251 3.80 4.04 -13.74
CA GLU A 251 4.04 3.22 -14.94
C GLU A 251 5.25 2.28 -14.75
N LYS A 252 6.33 2.77 -14.14
CA LYS A 252 7.47 1.94 -13.76
C LYS A 252 7.05 0.81 -12.82
N ALA A 253 6.24 1.13 -11.83
CA ALA A 253 5.66 0.14 -10.91
C ALA A 253 4.79 -0.90 -11.67
N ARG A 254 3.99 -0.45 -12.66
CA ARG A 254 3.13 -1.32 -13.46
C ARG A 254 3.95 -2.34 -14.27
N VAL A 255 5.00 -1.89 -14.94
CA VAL A 255 5.91 -2.78 -15.67
C VAL A 255 6.54 -3.81 -14.72
N ASN A 256 7.02 -3.37 -13.56
CA ASN A 256 7.59 -4.26 -12.54
C ASN A 256 6.59 -5.29 -12.03
N ALA A 257 5.35 -4.87 -11.74
CA ALA A 257 4.30 -5.77 -11.26
C ALA A 257 3.93 -6.81 -12.32
N LEU A 258 3.73 -6.39 -13.56
CA LEU A 258 3.41 -7.29 -14.68
C LEU A 258 4.49 -8.35 -14.85
N GLU A 259 5.75 -7.97 -14.88
CA GLU A 259 6.86 -8.90 -15.05
C GLU A 259 6.93 -9.92 -13.91
N MET A 260 6.81 -9.48 -12.65
CA MET A 260 6.81 -10.38 -11.50
C MET A 260 5.62 -11.35 -11.53
N ILE A 261 4.43 -10.88 -11.87
CA ILE A 261 3.21 -11.71 -11.90
C ILE A 261 3.28 -12.71 -13.06
N GLU A 262 3.73 -12.31 -14.24
CA GLU A 262 3.91 -13.22 -15.39
C GLU A 262 4.97 -14.30 -15.10
N MET A 263 6.07 -13.95 -14.46
CA MET A 263 7.06 -14.94 -14.02
C MET A 263 6.47 -15.90 -12.97
N ALA A 264 5.71 -15.38 -12.02
CA ALA A 264 5.04 -16.21 -11.02
C ALA A 264 4.01 -17.16 -11.65
N TRP A 265 3.20 -16.68 -12.59
CA TRP A 265 2.25 -17.51 -13.34
C TRP A 265 2.95 -18.64 -14.07
N ARG A 266 4.03 -18.35 -14.84
CA ARG A 266 4.80 -19.37 -15.56
C ARG A 266 5.41 -20.39 -14.61
N TYR A 267 5.98 -19.95 -13.50
CA TYR A 267 6.56 -20.83 -12.51
C TYR A 267 5.49 -21.74 -11.86
N ILE A 268 4.37 -21.19 -11.44
CA ILE A 268 3.34 -21.92 -10.68
C ILE A 268 2.58 -22.89 -11.58
N PHE A 269 2.11 -22.45 -12.76
CA PHE A 269 1.19 -23.24 -13.59
C PHE A 269 1.85 -23.96 -14.76
N LEU A 270 2.95 -23.43 -15.30
CA LEU A 270 3.63 -24.01 -16.45
C LEU A 270 4.91 -24.77 -16.05
N SER A 271 5.35 -24.63 -14.80
CA SER A 271 6.64 -25.16 -14.32
C SER A 271 7.83 -24.62 -15.11
N GLU A 272 7.74 -23.39 -15.61
CA GLU A 272 8.78 -22.67 -16.33
C GLU A 272 9.55 -21.75 -15.39
N GLY A 273 10.88 -21.73 -15.51
CA GLY A 273 11.78 -20.95 -14.65
C GLY A 273 12.03 -21.64 -13.30
N SER A 274 12.49 -20.86 -12.32
CA SER A 274 12.77 -21.35 -10.98
C SER A 274 12.34 -20.33 -9.90
N GLU A 275 12.13 -20.84 -8.69
CA GLU A 275 11.83 -20.01 -7.52
C GLU A 275 12.94 -19.00 -7.24
N GLU A 276 14.21 -19.39 -7.40
CA GLU A 276 15.34 -18.50 -7.18
C GLU A 276 15.40 -17.37 -8.20
N ALA A 277 15.05 -17.64 -9.47
CA ALA A 277 15.02 -16.61 -10.52
C ALA A 277 13.90 -15.60 -10.22
N LEU A 278 12.72 -16.09 -9.84
CA LEU A 278 11.59 -15.25 -9.45
C LEU A 278 11.89 -14.46 -8.18
N SER A 279 12.48 -15.08 -7.16
CA SER A 279 12.86 -14.41 -5.92
C SER A 279 13.90 -13.31 -6.16
N ARG A 280 14.88 -13.52 -7.03
CA ARG A 280 15.82 -12.48 -7.44
C ARG A 280 15.14 -11.32 -8.16
N ARG A 281 14.14 -11.60 -9.02
CA ARG A 281 13.38 -10.55 -9.72
C ARG A 281 12.51 -9.74 -8.76
N ILE A 282 11.87 -10.38 -7.78
CA ILE A 282 11.08 -9.72 -6.73
C ILE A 282 12.00 -8.85 -5.87
N GLY A 283 13.16 -9.39 -5.45
CA GLY A 283 14.10 -8.72 -4.57
C GLY A 283 13.55 -8.59 -3.14
N SER A 284 14.16 -7.70 -2.36
CA SER A 284 13.83 -7.46 -0.95
C SER A 284 13.76 -5.95 -0.66
N ARG A 285 12.97 -5.22 -1.44
CA ARG A 285 12.87 -3.77 -1.32
C ARG A 285 11.97 -3.37 -0.15
N SER A 286 12.37 -2.36 0.58
CA SER A 286 11.49 -1.67 1.52
C SER A 286 10.35 -0.99 0.76
N TYR A 287 9.12 -1.15 1.23
CA TYR A 287 7.97 -0.45 0.67
C TYR A 287 8.05 1.09 0.83
N LEU A 288 8.90 1.56 1.72
CA LEU A 288 9.03 3.00 2.04
C LEU A 288 10.13 3.69 1.25
N SER A 289 11.27 3.01 1.08
CA SER A 289 12.42 3.60 0.40
C SER A 289 12.61 3.09 -1.01
N GLY A 290 12.03 1.95 -1.36
CA GLY A 290 12.35 1.27 -2.61
C GLY A 290 13.77 0.69 -2.67
N LEU A 291 14.61 0.94 -1.69
CA LEU A 291 15.95 0.34 -1.55
C LEU A 291 15.84 -1.08 -0.98
N ASP A 292 16.89 -1.89 -1.11
CA ASP A 292 16.95 -3.18 -0.39
C ASP A 292 16.66 -2.96 1.09
N GLU A 293 15.92 -3.86 1.73
CA GLU A 293 15.52 -3.70 3.14
C GLU A 293 16.70 -3.62 4.12
N ASN A 294 17.86 -4.16 3.72
CA ASN A 294 19.08 -4.14 4.51
C ASN A 294 20.01 -2.97 4.12
N ASP A 295 19.61 -2.12 3.17
CA ASP A 295 20.41 -0.97 2.76
C ASP A 295 20.61 -0.01 3.95
N PRO A 296 21.86 0.38 4.27
CA PRO A 296 22.15 1.24 5.40
C PRO A 296 21.54 2.65 5.28
N ARG A 297 21.15 3.08 4.10
CA ARG A 297 20.44 4.34 3.88
C ARG A 297 18.99 4.30 4.37
N ASN A 298 18.43 3.11 4.63
CA ASN A 298 17.09 3.00 5.20
C ASN A 298 17.05 3.65 6.59
N ARG A 299 16.16 4.61 6.74
CA ARG A 299 15.92 5.35 7.98
C ARG A 299 14.47 5.31 8.40
N ALA A 300 14.23 5.53 9.67
CA ALA A 300 12.87 5.65 10.18
C ALA A 300 12.20 6.90 9.62
N VAL A 301 11.00 6.73 9.05
CA VAL A 301 10.18 7.84 8.54
C VAL A 301 9.20 8.34 9.59
N SER A 302 9.04 9.64 9.68
CA SER A 302 8.34 10.30 10.79
C SER A 302 6.86 9.95 10.89
N PHE A 303 6.17 9.72 9.77
CA PHE A 303 4.74 9.42 9.76
C PHE A 303 4.40 8.03 10.35
N LEU A 304 5.37 7.10 10.36
CA LEU A 304 5.22 5.80 11.02
C LEU A 304 5.52 5.87 12.52
N LEU A 305 6.06 6.99 13.00
CA LEU A 305 6.36 7.20 14.40
C LEU A 305 5.30 8.11 15.01
N PRO A 306 4.79 7.85 16.21
CA PRO A 306 4.04 8.85 16.93
C PRO A 306 4.93 10.06 17.15
N PRO A 307 4.38 11.28 17.17
CA PRO A 307 5.15 12.46 17.50
C PRO A 307 5.93 12.21 18.82
N LYS A 308 7.25 12.52 18.81
CA LYS A 308 8.01 12.53 20.05
C LYS A 308 7.22 13.41 21.02
N LYS A 309 6.95 12.91 22.24
CA LYS A 309 6.54 13.80 23.33
C LYS A 309 7.65 14.84 23.43
N GLU A 310 7.35 16.08 23.05
CA GLU A 310 8.24 17.19 23.39
C GLU A 310 8.47 17.05 24.88
N GLU A 311 9.72 16.83 25.28
CA GLU A 311 10.14 17.04 26.64
C GLU A 311 9.73 18.47 26.95
N ARG A 312 8.69 18.62 27.73
CA ARG A 312 8.38 19.89 28.37
C ARG A 312 9.58 20.22 29.24
N THR A 313 10.60 20.79 28.60
CA THR A 313 11.73 21.40 29.32
C THR A 313 11.11 22.49 30.16
N GLN A 314 11.14 22.23 31.44
CA GLN A 314 10.82 23.12 32.53
C GLN A 314 11.27 24.54 32.21
N ARG A 315 10.29 25.43 31.98
CA ARG A 315 10.51 26.84 32.34
C ARG A 315 9.90 27.04 33.73
N LYS A 316 10.78 26.97 34.70
CA LYS A 316 10.60 27.67 35.95
C LYS A 316 11.11 29.09 35.80
#